data_a8d55d4c1ebf85a96af09853650f6072
#
_entry.id   a8d55d4c1ebf85a96af09853650f6072
#
_cell.length_a   1.000
_cell.length_b   1.000
_cell.length_c   1.000
_cell.angle_alpha   90.00
_cell.angle_beta   90.00
_cell.angle_gamma   90.00
#
_symmetry.space_group_name_H-M   'P 1'
#
loop_
_entity.id
_entity.type
_entity.pdbx_description
1 polymer ?
#
loop_
_entity_poly.entity_id
_entity_poly.type
_entity_poly.pdbx_seq_one_letter_code
_entity_poly.pdbx_strand_id
1 'polypeptide(L)'
;MSSSFGRLFVVTTFGESHGAGVGVVLDGMPPGIAVEEGAIQRELDRRRPGQSALTTQRQEGDRVEILSGIFEGVTLGTPIAMLVRNTDARSKDYDALRDVFRPGHADYSTFAKYGVRDHRGGGRSSGRETIGRVAAGALAKIALATVGVRIVGGPFR
;
A
#
# COMPACT_ATOMS: atom_id res chain seq x y z
N MET A 1 3.58 -9.73 11.97
CA MET A 1 3.73 -8.34 11.52
C MET A 1 2.51 -7.56 11.97
N SER A 2 2.66 -6.33 12.42
CA SER A 2 1.53 -5.44 12.65
C SER A 2 1.13 -4.79 11.33
N SER A 3 -0.17 -4.72 11.03
CA SER A 3 -0.69 -3.94 9.90
C SER A 3 -0.76 -2.44 10.21
N SER A 4 -0.55 -2.07 11.48
CA SER A 4 -0.57 -0.69 11.97
C SER A 4 0.78 -0.31 12.56
N PHE A 5 1.22 0.91 12.30
CA PHE A 5 2.44 1.50 12.88
C PHE A 5 2.29 3.03 12.96
N GLY A 6 3.20 3.66 13.72
CA GLY A 6 3.13 5.09 14.04
C GLY A 6 2.55 5.35 15.44
N ARG A 7 2.62 6.59 15.90
CA ARG A 7 2.09 7.03 17.20
C ARG A 7 1.16 8.23 17.06
N LEU A 8 1.59 9.30 16.41
CA LEU A 8 0.79 10.50 16.13
C LEU A 8 0.25 10.46 14.70
N PHE A 9 1.06 9.99 13.78
CA PHE A 9 0.71 9.71 12.39
C PHE A 9 0.64 8.20 12.26
N VAL A 10 -0.57 7.65 12.36
CA VAL A 10 -0.82 6.21 12.42
C VAL A 10 -1.25 5.70 11.07
N VAL A 11 -0.53 4.70 10.58
CA VAL A 11 -0.80 4.07 9.29
C VAL A 11 -1.29 2.65 9.53
N THR A 12 -2.45 2.32 9.00
CA THR A 12 -3.01 0.96 9.01
C THR A 12 -3.25 0.49 7.58
N THR A 13 -2.46 -0.47 7.12
CA THR A 13 -2.62 -1.08 5.79
C THR A 13 -3.57 -2.26 5.83
N PHE A 14 -4.35 -2.46 4.75
CA PHE A 14 -5.33 -3.54 4.62
C PHE A 14 -5.40 -4.08 3.19
N GLY A 15 -6.13 -5.17 3.02
CA GLY A 15 -6.34 -5.83 1.73
C GLY A 15 -5.26 -6.85 1.37
N GLU A 16 -5.54 -7.70 0.41
CA GLU A 16 -4.69 -8.79 -0.08
C GLU A 16 -4.40 -8.61 -1.57
N SER A 17 -3.27 -9.17 -2.03
CA SER A 17 -2.81 -9.00 -3.41
C SER A 17 -3.77 -9.57 -4.47
N HIS A 18 -4.61 -10.54 -4.11
CA HIS A 18 -5.62 -11.18 -4.97
C HIS A 18 -7.05 -11.02 -4.40
N GLY A 19 -7.23 -10.13 -3.42
CA GLY A 19 -8.54 -9.66 -2.97
C GLY A 19 -9.07 -8.53 -3.88
N ALA A 20 -10.11 -7.85 -3.43
CA ALA A 20 -10.74 -6.74 -4.17
C ALA A 20 -9.81 -5.54 -4.37
N GLY A 21 -8.87 -5.35 -3.44
CA GLY A 21 -7.90 -4.24 -3.48
C GLY A 21 -6.98 -4.25 -2.29
N VAL A 22 -6.06 -3.31 -2.28
CA VAL A 22 -5.16 -3.00 -1.16
C VAL A 22 -5.29 -1.53 -0.83
N GLY A 23 -5.19 -1.19 0.44
CA GLY A 23 -5.38 0.20 0.85
C GLY A 23 -4.72 0.53 2.17
N VAL A 24 -5.00 1.73 2.61
CA VAL A 24 -4.48 2.27 3.87
C VAL A 24 -5.51 3.21 4.49
N VAL A 25 -5.56 3.16 5.81
CA VAL A 25 -6.17 4.21 6.63
C VAL A 25 -5.06 4.93 7.35
N LEU A 26 -5.04 6.24 7.22
CA LEU A 26 -4.10 7.14 7.87
C LEU A 26 -4.86 8.00 8.86
N ASP A 27 -4.44 7.98 10.11
CA ASP A 27 -4.95 8.84 11.18
C ASP A 27 -3.86 9.79 11.70
N GLY A 28 -4.26 10.94 12.25
CA GLY A 28 -3.35 11.94 12.77
C GLY A 28 -2.73 12.88 11.74
N MET A 29 -3.30 12.96 10.54
CA MET A 29 -2.93 14.00 9.57
C MET A 29 -3.47 15.35 10.04
N PRO A 30 -2.64 16.42 10.17
CA PRO A 30 -3.14 17.73 10.53
C PRO A 30 -4.20 18.26 9.54
N PRO A 31 -5.22 18.99 10.00
CA PRO A 31 -6.19 19.61 9.10
C PRO A 31 -5.57 20.80 8.34
N GLY A 32 -6.23 21.19 7.25
CA GLY A 32 -5.88 22.41 6.51
C GLY A 32 -4.68 22.29 5.57
N ILE A 33 -4.15 21.09 5.35
CA ILE A 33 -3.04 20.87 4.43
C ILE A 33 -3.59 20.61 3.03
N ALA A 34 -3.12 21.39 2.05
CA ALA A 34 -3.47 21.17 0.65
C ALA A 34 -2.88 19.87 0.12
N VAL A 35 -3.72 19.05 -0.50
CA VAL A 35 -3.37 17.76 -1.09
C VAL A 35 -3.83 17.73 -2.53
N GLU A 36 -2.88 17.63 -3.45
CA GLU A 36 -3.14 17.30 -4.84
C GLU A 36 -3.14 15.77 -5.00
N GLU A 37 -4.25 15.17 -5.46
CA GLU A 37 -4.35 13.72 -5.69
C GLU A 37 -3.22 13.20 -6.60
N GLY A 38 -2.87 13.98 -7.62
CA GLY A 38 -1.76 13.66 -8.52
C GLY A 38 -0.41 13.54 -7.81
N ALA A 39 -0.21 14.18 -6.66
CA ALA A 39 1.03 14.01 -5.90
C ALA A 39 1.13 12.62 -5.27
N ILE A 40 0.02 12.06 -4.79
CA ILE A 40 -0.04 10.69 -4.29
C ILE A 40 0.16 9.70 -5.43
N GLN A 41 -0.52 9.94 -6.57
CA GLN A 41 -0.43 9.08 -7.73
C GLN A 41 1.00 9.01 -8.29
N ARG A 42 1.72 10.13 -8.36
CA ARG A 42 3.13 10.15 -8.81
C ARG A 42 4.04 9.24 -7.96
N GLU A 43 3.85 9.19 -6.65
CA GLU A 43 4.62 8.27 -5.78
C GLU A 43 4.23 6.80 -6.02
N LEU A 44 2.95 6.52 -6.25
CA LEU A 44 2.48 5.17 -6.60
C LEU A 44 3.01 4.73 -7.98
N ASP A 45 3.05 5.62 -8.96
CA ASP A 45 3.59 5.34 -10.29
C ASP A 45 5.08 4.97 -10.25
N ARG A 46 5.86 5.59 -9.35
CA ARG A 46 7.26 5.22 -9.12
C ARG A 46 7.43 3.80 -8.55
N ARG A 47 6.45 3.30 -7.83
CA ARG A 47 6.42 1.95 -7.24
C ARG A 47 5.87 0.89 -8.19
N ARG A 48 5.04 1.27 -9.16
CA ARG A 48 4.26 0.37 -10.01
C ARG A 48 5.11 -0.77 -10.62
N PRO A 49 4.56 -2.02 -10.73
CA PRO A 49 5.20 -3.13 -11.43
C PRO A 49 5.45 -2.81 -12.91
N GLY A 50 6.39 -3.55 -13.53
CA GLY A 50 6.62 -3.45 -14.97
C GLY A 50 7.58 -2.33 -15.41
N GLN A 51 8.29 -1.68 -14.48
CA GLN A 51 9.27 -0.63 -14.80
C GLN A 51 10.64 -1.17 -15.28
N SER A 52 10.87 -2.48 -15.16
CA SER A 52 12.08 -3.14 -15.66
C SER A 52 11.80 -4.58 -16.05
N ALA A 53 12.67 -5.17 -16.88
CA ALA A 53 12.60 -6.58 -17.27
C ALA A 53 12.74 -7.58 -16.11
N LEU A 54 13.22 -7.12 -14.95
CA LEU A 54 13.42 -7.92 -13.72
C LEU A 54 12.22 -7.90 -12.79
N THR A 55 11.19 -7.10 -13.08
CA THR A 55 9.99 -7.00 -12.23
C THR A 55 8.88 -7.90 -12.76
N THR A 56 7.86 -8.16 -11.91
CA THR A 56 6.68 -8.94 -12.32
C THR A 56 6.02 -8.36 -13.56
N GLN A 57 5.52 -9.23 -14.44
CA GLN A 57 4.80 -8.87 -15.67
C GLN A 57 3.36 -8.38 -15.40
N ARG A 58 2.92 -8.36 -14.15
CA ARG A 58 1.59 -7.88 -13.77
C ARG A 58 1.43 -6.41 -14.16
N GLN A 59 0.38 -6.13 -14.94
CA GLN A 59 0.05 -4.77 -15.37
C GLN A 59 -1.11 -4.24 -14.52
N GLU A 60 -0.77 -3.36 -13.58
CA GLU A 60 -1.74 -2.69 -12.71
C GLU A 60 -1.57 -1.17 -12.85
N GLY A 61 -2.68 -0.48 -13.02
CA GLY A 61 -2.66 0.99 -13.10
C GLY A 61 -2.37 1.65 -11.75
N ASP A 62 -2.50 0.91 -10.65
CA ASP A 62 -2.33 1.35 -9.26
C ASP A 62 -2.99 2.73 -8.97
N ARG A 63 -4.15 2.96 -9.60
CA ARG A 63 -4.88 4.21 -9.42
C ARG A 63 -5.45 4.29 -8.00
N VAL A 64 -5.11 5.37 -7.31
CA VAL A 64 -5.60 5.61 -5.95
C VAL A 64 -7.02 6.19 -5.98
N GLU A 65 -7.88 5.69 -5.11
CA GLU A 65 -9.18 6.25 -4.76
C GLU A 65 -9.08 6.81 -3.34
N ILE A 66 -9.35 8.09 -3.15
CA ILE A 66 -9.43 8.70 -1.82
C ILE A 66 -10.89 8.62 -1.38
N LEU A 67 -11.15 7.92 -0.28
CA LEU A 67 -12.50 7.63 0.20
C LEU A 67 -12.96 8.55 1.31
N SER A 68 -12.03 9.16 2.07
CA SER A 68 -12.35 10.04 3.20
C SER A 68 -11.17 10.93 3.59
N GLY A 69 -11.43 11.90 4.47
CA GLY A 69 -10.42 12.71 5.16
C GLY A 69 -9.87 13.89 4.34
N ILE A 70 -10.30 14.05 3.08
CA ILE A 70 -9.95 15.17 2.21
C ILE A 70 -11.24 15.72 1.59
N PHE A 71 -11.40 17.04 1.64
CA PHE A 71 -12.52 17.75 1.04
C PHE A 71 -12.01 18.98 0.30
N GLU A 72 -12.43 19.18 -0.94
CA GLU A 72 -11.98 20.27 -1.82
C GLU A 72 -10.44 20.42 -1.87
N GLY A 73 -9.73 19.28 -1.89
CA GLY A 73 -8.27 19.26 -1.95
C GLY A 73 -7.55 19.62 -0.63
N VAL A 74 -8.26 19.64 0.51
CA VAL A 74 -7.69 19.99 1.81
C VAL A 74 -7.98 18.90 2.84
N THR A 75 -7.00 18.58 3.70
CA THR A 75 -7.17 17.60 4.78
C THR A 75 -8.12 18.12 5.85
N LEU A 76 -8.97 17.22 6.38
CA LEU A 76 -9.98 17.55 7.40
C LEU A 76 -9.51 17.31 8.84
N GLY A 77 -8.36 16.61 9.05
CA GLY A 77 -7.93 16.12 10.35
C GLY A 77 -8.64 14.85 10.80
N THR A 78 -9.55 14.33 9.97
CA THR A 78 -10.21 13.03 10.18
C THR A 78 -9.44 11.93 9.44
N PRO A 79 -9.67 10.63 9.74
CA PRO A 79 -8.96 9.57 9.07
C PRO A 79 -9.09 9.62 7.53
N ILE A 80 -7.93 9.51 6.85
CA ILE A 80 -7.84 9.47 5.40
C ILE A 80 -7.78 8.01 4.98
N ALA A 81 -8.81 7.54 4.27
CA ALA A 81 -8.84 6.21 3.69
C ALA A 81 -8.53 6.29 2.19
N MET A 82 -7.58 5.45 1.76
CA MET A 82 -7.19 5.32 0.35
C MET A 82 -7.22 3.87 -0.07
N LEU A 83 -7.66 3.60 -1.30
CA LEU A 83 -7.81 2.28 -1.88
C LEU A 83 -7.23 2.24 -3.29
N VAL A 84 -6.57 1.13 -3.62
CA VAL A 84 -6.18 0.78 -4.98
C VAL A 84 -6.83 -0.56 -5.32
N ARG A 85 -7.64 -0.60 -6.38
CA ARG A 85 -8.32 -1.81 -6.84
C ARG A 85 -7.34 -2.78 -7.49
N ASN A 86 -7.56 -4.08 -7.28
CA ASN A 86 -6.87 -5.12 -8.00
C ASN A 86 -7.61 -5.42 -9.30
N THR A 87 -7.01 -5.13 -10.45
CA THR A 87 -7.63 -5.31 -11.77
C THR A 87 -7.09 -6.53 -12.52
N ASP A 88 -5.84 -6.95 -12.25
CA ASP A 88 -5.18 -8.11 -12.88
C ASP A 88 -4.79 -9.17 -11.83
N ALA A 89 -5.81 -9.73 -11.15
CA ALA A 89 -5.62 -10.79 -10.16
C ALA A 89 -5.94 -12.16 -10.78
N ARG A 90 -4.89 -12.92 -11.15
CA ARG A 90 -5.02 -14.28 -11.72
C ARG A 90 -4.98 -15.33 -10.62
N SER A 91 -6.05 -15.43 -9.85
CA SER A 91 -6.14 -16.30 -8.66
C SER A 91 -5.93 -17.79 -8.98
N LYS A 92 -6.36 -18.25 -10.17
CA LYS A 92 -6.26 -19.67 -10.61
C LYS A 92 -4.81 -20.15 -10.71
N ASP A 93 -3.85 -19.27 -10.96
CA ASP A 93 -2.43 -19.62 -11.08
C ASP A 93 -1.83 -20.12 -9.76
N TYR A 94 -2.56 -19.95 -8.65
CA TYR A 94 -2.11 -20.29 -7.29
C TYR A 94 -2.81 -21.52 -6.69
N ASP A 95 -3.72 -22.18 -7.40
CA ASP A 95 -4.48 -23.32 -6.86
C ASP A 95 -3.56 -24.47 -6.46
N ALA A 96 -2.50 -24.74 -7.22
CA ALA A 96 -1.49 -25.75 -6.91
C ALA A 96 -0.68 -25.45 -5.62
N LEU A 97 -0.74 -24.21 -5.13
CA LEU A 97 0.00 -23.75 -3.94
C LEU A 97 -0.87 -23.73 -2.68
N ARG A 98 -2.11 -24.22 -2.76
CA ARG A 98 -3.05 -24.22 -1.64
C ARG A 98 -2.48 -24.94 -0.43
N ASP A 99 -1.91 -26.12 -0.63
CA ASP A 99 -1.44 -27.01 0.42
C ASP A 99 0.10 -27.00 0.58
N VAL A 100 0.79 -26.11 -0.14
CA VAL A 100 2.24 -26.02 -0.13
C VAL A 100 2.69 -24.62 0.33
N PHE A 101 3.65 -24.58 1.25
CA PHE A 101 4.28 -23.33 1.67
C PHE A 101 5.44 -22.96 0.76
N ARG A 102 5.40 -21.76 0.21
CA ARG A 102 6.44 -21.28 -0.69
C ARG A 102 7.67 -20.80 0.09
N PRO A 103 8.88 -21.27 -0.26
CA PRO A 103 10.11 -20.72 0.29
C PRO A 103 10.24 -19.21 -0.01
N GLY A 104 10.78 -18.44 0.92
CA GLY A 104 10.96 -16.99 0.77
C GLY A 104 9.70 -16.13 0.87
N HIS A 105 8.51 -16.76 1.02
CA HIS A 105 7.24 -16.09 1.29
C HIS A 105 6.81 -16.38 2.73
N ALA A 106 6.11 -15.50 3.38
CA ALA A 106 5.68 -15.69 4.77
C ALA A 106 4.48 -16.66 4.91
N ASP A 107 4.36 -17.66 4.02
CA ASP A 107 3.25 -18.59 3.97
C ASP A 107 3.16 -19.42 5.27
N TYR A 108 4.27 -20.07 5.65
CA TYR A 108 4.31 -20.90 6.87
C TYR A 108 4.13 -20.07 8.15
N SER A 109 4.83 -18.97 8.28
CA SER A 109 4.75 -18.11 9.47
C SER A 109 3.36 -17.47 9.62
N THR A 110 2.68 -17.14 8.53
CA THR A 110 1.31 -16.65 8.54
C THR A 110 0.36 -17.77 8.99
N PHE A 111 0.49 -18.97 8.42
CA PHE A 111 -0.32 -20.11 8.81
C PHE A 111 -0.07 -20.53 10.26
N ALA A 112 1.18 -20.60 10.71
CA ALA A 112 1.53 -20.95 12.09
C ALA A 112 0.95 -19.95 13.11
N LYS A 113 0.85 -18.65 12.72
CA LYS A 113 0.31 -17.60 13.59
C LYS A 113 -1.22 -17.58 13.64
N TYR A 114 -1.87 -17.74 12.50
CA TYR A 114 -3.31 -17.47 12.35
C TYR A 114 -4.15 -18.74 12.09
N GLY A 115 -3.52 -19.90 11.82
CA GLY A 115 -4.20 -21.16 11.46
C GLY A 115 -4.78 -21.18 10.05
N VAL A 116 -4.73 -20.07 9.33
CA VAL A 116 -5.28 -19.88 7.98
C VAL A 116 -4.45 -18.88 7.21
N ARG A 117 -4.37 -19.03 5.89
CA ARG A 117 -3.73 -18.10 4.98
C ARG A 117 -4.49 -17.97 3.67
N ASP A 118 -4.40 -16.84 3.01
CA ASP A 118 -4.75 -16.72 1.60
C ASP A 118 -3.54 -17.19 0.76
N HIS A 119 -3.68 -18.33 0.08
CA HIS A 119 -2.61 -18.90 -0.75
C HIS A 119 -2.41 -18.14 -2.06
N ARG A 120 -3.37 -17.30 -2.46
CA ARG A 120 -3.35 -16.58 -3.73
C ARG A 120 -2.36 -15.41 -3.68
N GLY A 121 -1.32 -15.45 -4.47
CA GLY A 121 -0.33 -14.37 -4.62
C GLY A 121 0.39 -13.92 -3.35
N GLY A 122 0.30 -14.69 -2.25
CA GLY A 122 0.94 -14.36 -0.97
C GLY A 122 0.12 -13.44 -0.06
N GLY A 123 -1.12 -13.10 -0.42
CA GLY A 123 -2.04 -12.31 0.43
C GLY A 123 -1.40 -11.02 0.93
N ARG A 124 -1.36 -10.84 2.27
CA ARG A 124 -0.73 -9.71 2.96
C ARG A 124 0.80 -9.70 2.88
N SER A 125 1.44 -10.84 2.58
CA SER A 125 2.90 -10.94 2.45
C SER A 125 3.41 -10.57 1.06
N SER A 126 2.53 -10.23 0.14
CA SER A 126 2.87 -9.76 -1.21
C SER A 126 3.50 -8.37 -1.17
N GLY A 127 4.46 -8.12 -2.07
CA GLY A 127 5.02 -6.78 -2.29
C GLY A 127 3.97 -5.71 -2.67
N ARG A 128 2.77 -6.13 -3.07
CA ARG A 128 1.65 -5.23 -3.35
C ARG A 128 1.15 -4.48 -2.09
N GLU A 129 1.37 -5.02 -0.90
CA GLU A 129 1.08 -4.35 0.37
C GLU A 129 1.79 -2.99 0.50
N THR A 130 2.92 -2.82 -0.16
CA THR A 130 3.67 -1.56 -0.16
C THR A 130 2.91 -0.38 -0.79
N ILE A 131 1.84 -0.62 -1.56
CA ILE A 131 0.95 0.43 -2.07
C ILE A 131 0.44 1.30 -0.93
N GLY A 132 -0.09 0.70 0.14
CA GLY A 132 -0.59 1.45 1.30
C GLY A 132 0.50 2.27 1.98
N ARG A 133 1.72 1.72 2.08
CA ARG A 133 2.87 2.43 2.65
C ARG A 133 3.30 3.62 1.80
N VAL A 134 3.33 3.45 0.48
CA VAL A 134 3.72 4.51 -0.46
C VAL A 134 2.67 5.63 -0.47
N ALA A 135 1.38 5.28 -0.48
CA ALA A 135 0.30 6.26 -0.43
C ALA A 135 0.32 7.09 0.87
N ALA A 136 0.49 6.42 2.03
CA ALA A 136 0.66 7.11 3.32
C ALA A 136 1.95 7.95 3.34
N GLY A 137 3.04 7.42 2.78
CA GLY A 137 4.31 8.14 2.66
C GLY A 137 4.23 9.40 1.81
N ALA A 138 3.41 9.39 0.75
CA ALA A 138 3.14 10.58 -0.06
C ALA A 138 2.47 11.68 0.78
N LEU A 139 1.44 11.34 1.57
CA LEU A 139 0.79 12.28 2.49
C LEU A 139 1.75 12.77 3.58
N ALA A 140 2.60 11.89 4.13
CA ALA A 140 3.62 12.29 5.10
C ALA A 140 4.62 13.29 4.50
N LYS A 141 5.07 13.10 3.25
CA LYS A 141 5.93 14.06 2.55
C LYS A 141 5.24 15.41 2.36
N ILE A 142 3.96 15.41 2.01
CA ILE A 142 3.17 16.65 1.87
C ILE A 142 3.10 17.40 3.21
N ALA A 143 2.78 16.70 4.31
CA ALA A 143 2.74 17.29 5.64
C ALA A 143 4.12 17.85 6.06
N LEU A 144 5.19 17.09 5.87
CA LEU A 144 6.54 17.52 6.24
C LEU A 144 7.03 18.71 5.42
N ALA A 145 6.60 18.82 4.16
CA ALA A 145 6.95 19.95 3.31
C ALA A 145 6.41 21.29 3.85
N THR A 146 5.27 21.27 4.57
CA THR A 146 4.70 22.48 5.19
C THR A 146 5.61 23.10 6.26
N VAL A 147 6.50 22.28 6.84
CA VAL A 147 7.49 22.71 7.85
C VAL A 147 8.93 22.69 7.31
N GLY A 148 9.10 22.67 5.98
CA GLY A 148 10.39 22.76 5.31
C GLY A 148 11.21 21.46 5.32
N VAL A 149 10.64 20.32 5.73
CA VAL A 149 11.34 19.03 5.77
C VAL A 149 11.12 18.26 4.47
N ARG A 150 12.21 17.83 3.84
CA ARG A 150 12.22 16.99 2.63
C ARG A 150 12.85 15.64 2.92
N ILE A 151 12.14 14.55 2.56
CA ILE A 151 12.64 13.18 2.67
C ILE A 151 12.90 12.62 1.27
N VAL A 152 14.12 12.11 1.06
CA VAL A 152 14.56 11.48 -0.17
C VAL A 152 15.13 10.10 0.18
N GLY A 153 14.72 9.08 -0.56
CA GLY A 153 15.25 7.72 -0.45
C GLY A 153 15.80 7.27 -1.79
N GLY A 154 16.90 6.54 -1.78
CA GLY A 154 17.52 5.98 -2.98
C GLY A 154 18.74 5.13 -2.62
N PRO A 155 19.29 4.35 -3.59
CA PRO A 155 20.54 3.65 -3.37
C PRO A 155 21.67 4.68 -3.21
N PHE A 156 22.49 4.51 -2.20
CA PHE A 156 23.77 5.21 -2.09
C PHE A 156 24.75 4.52 -3.04
N ARG A 157 25.39 5.28 -3.91
CA ARG A 157 26.56 4.85 -4.68
C ARG A 157 27.83 5.26 -3.97
#